data_03cedcd473d08b76351a0c1195159652
#
_entry.id   03cedcd473d08b76351a0c1195159652
#
_cell.length_a   1.000
_cell.length_b   1.000
_cell.length_c   1.000
_cell.angle_alpha   90.00
_cell.angle_beta   90.00
_cell.angle_gamma   90.00
#
_symmetry.space_group_name_H-M   'P 1'
#
loop_
_entity.id
_entity.type
_entity.pdbx_description
1 polymer ?
#
loop_
_entity_poly.entity_id
_entity_poly.type
_entity_poly.pdbx_seq_one_letter_code
_entity_poly.pdbx_strand_id
1 'polypeptide(L)'
;MMKIFKIFLFITAAFIFMMLLPRTIGFLFPEKAPIAYHFEVLDYLAIAVGLEKLADLEPEIPQSIEEIKNIEYKKVNDRSLQLDIYKPRNLKEPAPLLVFVHGGGWKGGKRSDYLIYLVDFAKKGYITATVSYTLKNDSIYPACVQDVSDAMHFLFNNHEKYGYDPERVAMIGGSAGGHLVLMTSYDFKKPAIPLDSTYLNSPPYKIKCVVDIYGPVDMTTPYAQNQELVTGFIGHSFKERPDLYWEASPAKYLRQGLPPTLIFQGTSDNLLPQSQSDTLKARLDRLGVPSEYYKLPLWPHAMDIAQRPNQYMQKKMNAFFEKYLK
;
A
#
# COMPACT_ATOMS: atom_id res chain seq x y z
N MET A 1 -40.96 37.22 4.87
CA MET A 1 -39.54 37.56 4.84
C MET A 1 -38.75 36.97 6.02
N MET A 2 -39.13 37.26 7.29
CA MET A 2 -38.39 36.79 8.48
C MET A 2 -38.27 35.26 8.65
N LYS A 3 -39.28 34.45 8.27
CA LYS A 3 -39.20 32.98 8.31
C LYS A 3 -38.19 32.43 7.28
N ILE A 4 -38.18 32.97 6.07
CA ILE A 4 -37.25 32.56 5.00
C ILE A 4 -35.82 32.90 5.40
N PHE A 5 -35.58 34.07 5.97
CA PHE A 5 -34.27 34.49 6.49
C PHE A 5 -33.74 33.55 7.60
N LYS A 6 -34.60 33.16 8.56
CA LYS A 6 -34.23 32.20 9.62
C LYS A 6 -33.89 30.83 9.07
N ILE A 7 -34.66 30.34 8.07
CA ILE A 7 -34.37 29.06 7.39
C ILE A 7 -33.03 29.13 6.67
N PHE A 8 -32.78 30.22 5.93
CA PHE A 8 -31.50 30.42 5.26
C PHE A 8 -30.32 30.44 6.24
N LEU A 9 -30.46 31.19 7.33
CA LEU A 9 -29.41 31.25 8.36
C LEU A 9 -29.15 29.88 8.99
N PHE A 10 -30.20 29.09 9.25
CA PHE A 10 -30.07 27.75 9.80
C PHE A 10 -29.37 26.81 8.83
N ILE A 11 -29.72 26.84 7.54
CA ILE A 11 -29.08 26.01 6.50
C ILE A 11 -27.60 26.37 6.38
N THR A 12 -27.29 27.67 6.37
CA THR A 12 -25.89 28.15 6.30
C THR A 12 -25.09 27.70 7.52
N ALA A 13 -25.63 27.83 8.72
CA ALA A 13 -24.98 27.41 9.96
C ALA A 13 -24.76 25.87 9.98
N ALA A 14 -25.75 25.10 9.56
CA ALA A 14 -25.65 23.65 9.47
C ALA A 14 -24.58 23.22 8.44
N PHE A 15 -24.51 23.91 7.30
CA PHE A 15 -23.48 23.67 6.29
C PHE A 15 -22.08 23.97 6.82
N ILE A 16 -21.88 25.15 7.47
CA ILE A 16 -20.59 25.50 8.08
C ILE A 16 -20.20 24.49 9.16
N PHE A 17 -21.13 24.07 10.00
CA PHE A 17 -20.88 23.05 11.01
C PHE A 17 -20.44 21.73 10.37
N MET A 18 -21.14 21.27 9.33
CA MET A 18 -20.79 20.05 8.60
C MET A 18 -19.39 20.13 7.97
N MET A 19 -19.00 21.29 7.44
CA MET A 19 -17.68 21.51 6.86
C MET A 19 -16.55 21.58 7.91
N LEU A 20 -16.84 22.04 9.12
CA LEU A 20 -15.84 22.12 10.19
C LEU A 20 -15.71 20.84 11.02
N LEU A 21 -16.78 20.03 11.07
CA LEU A 21 -16.88 18.86 11.96
C LEU A 21 -15.74 17.85 11.79
N PRO A 22 -15.32 17.41 10.59
CA PRO A 22 -14.24 16.45 10.43
C PRO A 22 -12.90 16.94 11.00
N ARG A 23 -12.61 18.23 10.85
CA ARG A 23 -11.39 18.85 11.43
C ARG A 23 -11.48 18.98 12.94
N THR A 24 -12.63 19.40 13.44
CA THR A 24 -12.86 19.54 14.88
C THR A 24 -12.72 18.19 15.59
N ILE A 25 -13.28 17.14 15.03
CA ILE A 25 -13.12 15.77 15.56
C ILE A 25 -11.65 15.36 15.53
N GLY A 26 -10.93 15.58 14.42
CA GLY A 26 -9.51 15.28 14.32
C GLY A 26 -8.63 16.05 15.31
N PHE A 27 -8.98 17.31 15.60
CA PHE A 27 -8.30 18.12 16.60
C PHE A 27 -8.57 17.62 18.05
N LEU A 28 -9.83 17.31 18.36
CA LEU A 28 -10.23 16.83 19.69
C LEU A 28 -9.79 15.39 19.98
N PHE A 29 -9.66 14.57 18.93
CA PHE A 29 -9.34 13.13 19.05
C PHE A 29 -8.23 12.72 18.07
N PRO A 30 -6.98 13.20 18.25
CA PRO A 30 -5.89 13.01 17.29
C PRO A 30 -5.44 11.55 17.12
N GLU A 31 -5.86 10.66 18.05
CA GLU A 31 -5.56 9.22 17.96
C GLU A 31 -6.60 8.43 17.15
N LYS A 32 -7.79 9.04 16.90
CA LYS A 32 -8.82 8.41 16.08
C LYS A 32 -8.51 8.58 14.60
N ALA A 33 -9.02 7.64 13.81
CA ALA A 33 -8.93 7.75 12.36
C ALA A 33 -9.62 9.05 11.88
N PRO A 34 -9.00 9.81 10.97
CA PRO A 34 -9.61 11.02 10.43
C PRO A 34 -10.89 10.66 9.67
N ILE A 35 -11.89 11.52 9.74
CA ILE A 35 -13.17 11.37 9.06
C ILE A 35 -13.13 12.24 7.79
N ALA A 36 -13.55 11.70 6.65
CA ALA A 36 -13.75 12.47 5.42
C ALA A 36 -15.09 13.23 5.47
N TYR A 37 -15.37 14.01 4.45
CA TYR A 37 -16.65 14.68 4.30
C TYR A 37 -17.69 13.67 3.77
N HIS A 38 -18.95 13.87 4.12
CA HIS A 38 -20.01 12.89 3.84
C HIS A 38 -20.31 12.69 2.34
N PHE A 39 -19.98 13.70 1.54
CA PHE A 39 -20.19 13.67 0.08
C PHE A 39 -18.88 14.02 -0.63
N GLU A 40 -18.57 13.34 -1.70
CA GLU A 40 -17.37 13.56 -2.51
C GLU A 40 -17.21 15.02 -2.97
N VAL A 41 -18.32 15.68 -3.31
CA VAL A 41 -18.33 17.12 -3.62
C VAL A 41 -17.84 17.98 -2.46
N LEU A 42 -18.09 17.56 -1.23
CA LEU A 42 -17.63 18.29 -0.04
C LEU A 42 -16.13 18.07 0.22
N ASP A 43 -15.58 16.93 -0.17
CA ASP A 43 -14.13 16.70 -0.12
C ASP A 43 -13.42 17.66 -1.08
N TYR A 44 -13.89 17.82 -2.31
CA TYR A 44 -13.34 18.79 -3.26
C TYR A 44 -13.51 20.24 -2.76
N LEU A 45 -14.66 20.57 -2.20
CA LEU A 45 -14.89 21.90 -1.62
C LEU A 45 -13.96 22.14 -0.43
N ALA A 46 -13.76 21.15 0.43
CA ALA A 46 -12.85 21.26 1.57
C ALA A 46 -11.41 21.51 1.13
N ILE A 47 -10.98 20.87 0.05
CA ILE A 47 -9.67 21.14 -0.58
C ILE A 47 -9.62 22.56 -1.12
N ALA A 48 -10.64 23.00 -1.86
CA ALA A 48 -10.69 24.32 -2.48
C ALA A 48 -10.65 25.46 -1.47
N VAL A 49 -11.28 25.29 -0.27
CA VAL A 49 -11.27 26.31 0.80
C VAL A 49 -10.17 26.07 1.86
N GLY A 50 -9.24 25.12 1.63
CA GLY A 50 -8.11 24.85 2.52
C GLY A 50 -8.45 24.10 3.82
N LEU A 51 -9.67 23.56 3.94
CA LEU A 51 -10.06 22.68 5.06
C LEU A 51 -9.50 21.27 4.92
N GLU A 52 -9.19 20.81 3.75
CA GLU A 52 -8.41 19.59 3.48
C GLU A 52 -7.20 19.97 2.63
N LYS A 53 -6.12 19.22 2.77
CA LYS A 53 -4.90 19.40 1.97
C LYS A 53 -4.53 18.07 1.33
N LEU A 54 -3.98 18.15 0.14
CA LEU A 54 -3.29 17.02 -0.45
C LEU A 54 -1.95 16.80 0.28
N ALA A 55 -1.53 15.56 0.36
CA ALA A 55 -0.20 15.23 0.81
C ALA A 55 0.82 15.75 -0.23
N ASP A 56 2.00 16.12 0.23
CA ASP A 56 3.10 16.46 -0.67
C ASP A 56 3.67 15.18 -1.29
N LEU A 57 3.14 14.81 -2.44
CA LEU A 57 3.49 13.54 -3.11
C LEU A 57 4.88 13.58 -3.75
N GLU A 58 5.47 14.75 -3.94
CA GLU A 58 6.80 14.95 -4.53
C GLU A 58 7.69 15.80 -3.58
N PRO A 59 7.93 15.33 -2.34
CA PRO A 59 8.70 16.09 -1.36
C PRO A 59 10.14 16.24 -1.80
N GLU A 60 10.77 17.36 -1.41
CA GLU A 60 12.21 17.52 -1.53
C GLU A 60 12.96 16.43 -0.74
N ILE A 61 13.97 15.85 -1.36
CA ILE A 61 14.82 14.84 -0.73
C ILE A 61 15.92 15.57 0.06
N PRO A 62 15.93 15.45 1.39
CA PRO A 62 16.94 16.13 2.20
C PRO A 62 18.35 15.63 1.91
N GLN A 63 19.35 16.49 2.09
CA GLN A 63 20.76 16.12 1.93
C GLN A 63 21.20 14.99 2.86
N SER A 64 20.49 14.75 3.96
CA SER A 64 20.75 13.63 4.88
C SER A 64 20.35 12.26 4.32
N ILE A 65 19.62 12.23 3.19
CA ILE A 65 19.19 11.00 2.52
C ILE A 65 19.99 10.82 1.23
N GLU A 66 20.48 9.63 1.02
CA GLU A 66 21.06 9.17 -0.23
C GLU A 66 19.96 8.53 -1.09
N GLU A 67 19.88 8.96 -2.33
CA GLU A 67 18.99 8.41 -3.33
C GLU A 67 19.80 7.60 -4.33
N ILE A 68 19.47 6.31 -4.49
CA ILE A 68 20.08 5.41 -5.46
C ILE A 68 18.99 4.96 -6.42
N LYS A 69 18.98 5.50 -7.62
CA LYS A 69 17.93 5.30 -8.62
C LYS A 69 18.30 4.32 -9.72
N ASN A 70 17.25 3.82 -10.36
CA ASN A 70 17.33 3.04 -11.60
C ASN A 70 18.21 1.79 -11.47
N ILE A 71 18.15 1.14 -10.32
CA ILE A 71 18.85 -0.14 -10.10
C ILE A 71 18.07 -1.22 -10.86
N GLU A 72 18.67 -1.78 -11.92
CA GLU A 72 18.08 -2.91 -12.64
C GLU A 72 18.13 -4.16 -11.76
N TYR A 73 16.96 -4.75 -11.50
CA TYR A 73 16.86 -6.02 -10.77
C TYR A 73 16.49 -7.19 -11.69
N LYS A 74 15.88 -6.87 -12.85
CA LYS A 74 15.44 -7.86 -13.83
C LYS A 74 15.33 -7.24 -15.21
N LYS A 75 15.61 -8.04 -16.23
CA LYS A 75 15.35 -7.70 -17.63
C LYS A 75 14.30 -8.63 -18.20
N VAL A 76 13.24 -8.07 -18.77
CA VAL A 76 12.16 -8.82 -19.43
C VAL A 76 12.13 -8.38 -20.90
N ASN A 77 12.54 -9.26 -21.79
CA ASN A 77 12.86 -8.91 -23.18
C ASN A 77 13.86 -7.74 -23.21
N ASP A 78 13.54 -6.64 -23.88
CA ASP A 78 14.39 -5.44 -23.94
C ASP A 78 14.06 -4.40 -22.86
N ARG A 79 13.14 -4.70 -21.95
CA ARG A 79 12.72 -3.77 -20.89
C ARG A 79 13.41 -4.09 -19.56
N SER A 80 14.04 -3.06 -18.99
CA SER A 80 14.63 -3.10 -17.67
C SER A 80 13.55 -2.85 -16.60
N LEU A 81 13.37 -3.79 -15.68
CA LEU A 81 12.60 -3.58 -14.45
C LEU A 81 13.56 -3.10 -13.37
N GLN A 82 13.21 -2.00 -12.73
CA GLN A 82 14.11 -1.24 -11.86
C GLN A 82 13.51 -0.99 -10.50
N LEU A 83 14.37 -0.71 -9.55
CA LEU A 83 14.03 -0.25 -8.21
C LEU A 83 14.85 0.99 -7.84
N ASP A 84 14.33 1.76 -6.88
CA ASP A 84 15.03 2.88 -6.28
C ASP A 84 15.14 2.65 -4.77
N ILE A 85 16.25 3.13 -4.18
CA ILE A 85 16.52 3.03 -2.74
C ILE A 85 16.78 4.42 -2.17
N TYR A 86 16.19 4.71 -1.02
CA TYR A 86 16.42 5.91 -0.23
C TYR A 86 16.93 5.51 1.15
N LYS A 87 18.10 5.98 1.54
CA LYS A 87 18.71 5.61 2.81
C LYS A 87 19.33 6.79 3.54
N PRO A 88 19.31 6.80 4.89
CA PRO A 88 20.06 7.78 5.65
C PRO A 88 21.56 7.65 5.38
N ARG A 89 22.25 8.80 5.15
CA ARG A 89 23.72 8.78 4.89
C ARG A 89 24.54 8.34 6.07
N ASN A 90 24.06 8.56 7.29
CA ASN A 90 24.81 8.35 8.51
C ASN A 90 24.37 7.11 9.31
N LEU A 91 24.05 6.02 8.60
CA LEU A 91 23.74 4.74 9.25
C LEU A 91 25.01 4.17 9.91
N LYS A 92 24.90 3.82 11.19
CA LYS A 92 25.99 3.17 11.96
C LYS A 92 25.86 1.65 11.95
N GLU A 93 24.65 1.16 11.83
CA GLU A 93 24.28 -0.25 11.87
C GLU A 93 23.33 -0.55 10.71
N PRO A 94 23.24 -1.80 10.25
CA PRO A 94 22.23 -2.18 9.24
C PRO A 94 20.82 -1.82 9.70
N ALA A 95 20.08 -1.07 8.89
CA ALA A 95 18.74 -0.59 9.22
C ALA A 95 17.66 -1.55 8.71
N PRO A 96 16.43 -1.51 9.23
CA PRO A 96 15.30 -2.22 8.63
C PRO A 96 15.00 -1.69 7.22
N LEU A 97 14.54 -2.60 6.32
CA LEU A 97 14.14 -2.26 4.96
C LEU A 97 12.60 -2.23 4.84
N LEU A 98 12.08 -1.17 4.23
CA LEU A 98 10.68 -1.01 3.86
C LEU A 98 10.55 -0.98 2.34
N VAL A 99 9.87 -1.96 1.74
CA VAL A 99 9.69 -2.05 0.29
C VAL A 99 8.28 -1.63 -0.09
N PHE A 100 8.17 -0.57 -0.88
CA PHE A 100 6.90 -0.02 -1.35
C PHE A 100 6.60 -0.49 -2.77
N VAL A 101 5.38 -0.97 -2.98
CA VAL A 101 4.87 -1.42 -4.28
C VAL A 101 3.68 -0.54 -4.68
N HIS A 102 3.82 0.16 -5.80
CA HIS A 102 2.80 1.12 -6.24
C HIS A 102 1.50 0.45 -6.69
N GLY A 103 0.40 1.21 -6.60
CA GLY A 103 -0.91 0.84 -7.12
C GLY A 103 -1.07 1.10 -8.62
N GLY A 104 -2.30 1.41 -9.04
CA GLY A 104 -2.61 1.78 -10.43
C GLY A 104 -3.30 0.68 -11.23
N GLY A 105 -4.04 -0.24 -10.56
CA GLY A 105 -4.87 -1.26 -11.21
C GLY A 105 -4.07 -2.22 -12.10
N TRP A 106 -2.82 -2.50 -11.74
CA TRP A 106 -1.83 -3.30 -12.50
C TRP A 106 -1.55 -2.76 -13.91
N LYS A 107 -2.14 -1.64 -14.33
CA LYS A 107 -2.00 -1.04 -15.67
C LYS A 107 -1.23 0.26 -15.70
N GLY A 108 -0.93 0.83 -14.57
CA GLY A 108 -0.25 2.12 -14.41
C GLY A 108 0.46 2.20 -13.08
N GLY A 109 0.95 3.41 -12.77
CA GLY A 109 1.73 3.67 -11.58
C GLY A 109 3.23 3.76 -11.87
N LYS A 110 3.95 4.34 -10.94
CA LYS A 110 5.40 4.57 -11.03
C LYS A 110 6.05 4.48 -9.65
N ARG A 111 7.35 4.22 -9.60
CA ARG A 111 8.13 4.12 -8.37
C ARG A 111 8.01 5.34 -7.45
N SER A 112 7.81 6.54 -8.02
CA SER A 112 7.66 7.77 -7.24
C SER A 112 6.28 7.99 -6.62
N ASP A 113 5.29 7.14 -6.85
CA ASP A 113 3.93 7.34 -6.32
C ASP A 113 3.90 7.33 -4.78
N TYR A 114 4.87 6.67 -4.14
CA TYR A 114 5.03 6.66 -2.68
C TYR A 114 6.22 7.49 -2.17
N LEU A 115 6.71 8.47 -2.94
CA LEU A 115 7.91 9.23 -2.57
C LEU A 115 7.80 9.88 -1.18
N ILE A 116 6.63 10.41 -0.80
CA ILE A 116 6.40 10.96 0.55
C ILE A 116 6.68 9.93 1.64
N TYR A 117 6.21 8.68 1.48
CA TYR A 117 6.47 7.61 2.46
C TYR A 117 7.94 7.21 2.45
N LEU A 118 8.55 7.07 1.25
CA LEU A 118 9.95 6.69 1.10
C LEU A 118 10.86 7.67 1.85
N VAL A 119 10.67 8.96 1.62
CA VAL A 119 11.46 10.02 2.24
C VAL A 119 11.18 10.13 3.75
N ASP A 120 9.92 10.09 4.16
CA ASP A 120 9.56 10.27 5.57
C ASP A 120 10.00 9.10 6.46
N PHE A 121 9.96 7.86 5.95
CA PHE A 121 10.51 6.72 6.68
C PHE A 121 12.04 6.69 6.64
N ALA A 122 12.66 7.13 5.54
CA ALA A 122 14.12 7.28 5.51
C ALA A 122 14.62 8.31 6.55
N LYS A 123 13.92 9.45 6.74
CA LYS A 123 14.18 10.41 7.82
C LYS A 123 14.11 9.79 9.23
N LYS A 124 13.30 8.72 9.40
CA LYS A 124 13.14 8.00 10.67
C LYS A 124 14.17 6.88 10.88
N GLY A 125 15.13 6.73 9.97
CA GLY A 125 16.22 5.76 10.08
C GLY A 125 15.99 4.42 9.40
N TYR A 126 14.89 4.25 8.64
CA TYR A 126 14.67 3.09 7.79
C TYR A 126 15.41 3.24 6.46
N ILE A 127 15.78 2.14 5.83
CA ILE A 127 16.07 2.12 4.40
C ILE A 127 14.76 1.84 3.69
N THR A 128 14.42 2.60 2.67
CA THR A 128 13.21 2.42 1.90
C THR A 128 13.54 2.10 0.44
N ALA A 129 12.76 1.23 -0.16
CA ALA A 129 12.88 0.88 -1.58
C ALA A 129 11.51 0.93 -2.25
N THR A 130 11.50 1.17 -3.56
CA THR A 130 10.32 1.08 -4.39
C THR A 130 10.65 0.36 -5.69
N VAL A 131 9.71 -0.42 -6.20
CA VAL A 131 9.95 -1.32 -7.33
C VAL A 131 8.99 -1.03 -8.48
N SER A 132 9.47 -1.12 -9.72
CA SER A 132 8.60 -1.26 -10.89
C SER A 132 8.31 -2.73 -11.14
N TYR A 133 7.20 -3.03 -11.77
CA TYR A 133 6.80 -4.38 -12.17
C TYR A 133 6.13 -4.34 -13.55
N THR A 134 5.99 -5.47 -14.21
CA THR A 134 5.34 -5.59 -15.52
C THR A 134 3.86 -5.22 -15.40
N LEU A 135 3.43 -4.24 -16.17
CA LEU A 135 2.05 -3.80 -16.22
C LEU A 135 1.20 -4.71 -17.12
N LYS A 136 -0.11 -4.79 -16.89
CA LYS A 136 -1.02 -5.69 -17.62
C LYS A 136 -1.07 -5.48 -19.13
N ASN A 137 -0.70 -4.29 -19.59
CA ASN A 137 -0.62 -4.00 -21.03
C ASN A 137 0.54 -4.71 -21.72
N ASP A 138 1.54 -5.13 -20.96
CA ASP A 138 2.73 -5.84 -21.43
C ASP A 138 2.66 -7.34 -21.14
N SER A 139 2.03 -7.73 -20.02
CA SER A 139 1.79 -9.12 -19.65
C SER A 139 0.72 -9.22 -18.56
N ILE A 140 -0.04 -10.30 -18.60
CA ILE A 140 -1.09 -10.61 -17.62
C ILE A 140 -0.52 -11.35 -16.40
N TYR A 141 -1.40 -11.66 -15.41
CA TYR A 141 -1.08 -12.55 -14.29
C TYR A 141 -0.45 -13.87 -14.80
N PRO A 142 0.64 -14.36 -14.16
CA PRO A 142 1.22 -13.92 -12.87
C PRO A 142 2.44 -12.99 -12.99
N ALA A 143 2.71 -12.37 -14.14
CA ALA A 143 3.98 -11.69 -14.44
C ALA A 143 4.36 -10.65 -13.35
N CYS A 144 3.46 -9.73 -12.98
CA CYS A 144 3.77 -8.70 -11.99
C CYS A 144 4.00 -9.26 -10.57
N VAL A 145 3.32 -10.36 -10.20
CA VAL A 145 3.56 -11.04 -8.91
C VAL A 145 4.96 -11.64 -8.88
N GLN A 146 5.36 -12.26 -10.00
CA GLN A 146 6.71 -12.83 -10.14
C GLN A 146 7.77 -11.72 -10.12
N ASP A 147 7.52 -10.57 -10.78
CA ASP A 147 8.47 -9.47 -10.81
C ASP A 147 8.71 -8.87 -9.42
N VAL A 148 7.65 -8.68 -8.62
CA VAL A 148 7.80 -8.21 -7.24
C VAL A 148 8.55 -9.23 -6.39
N SER A 149 8.30 -10.54 -6.60
CA SER A 149 9.06 -11.59 -5.93
C SER A 149 10.55 -11.56 -6.33
N ASP A 150 10.85 -11.40 -7.63
CA ASP A 150 12.23 -11.30 -8.15
C ASP A 150 12.94 -10.04 -7.60
N ALA A 151 12.23 -8.91 -7.48
CA ALA A 151 12.76 -7.70 -6.84
C ALA A 151 13.13 -7.94 -5.37
N MET A 152 12.29 -8.69 -4.63
CA MET A 152 12.60 -9.07 -3.26
C MET A 152 13.81 -9.99 -3.16
N HIS A 153 13.95 -10.96 -4.05
CA HIS A 153 15.14 -11.80 -4.13
C HIS A 153 16.39 -10.95 -4.40
N PHE A 154 16.31 -10.04 -5.38
CA PHE A 154 17.41 -9.12 -5.66
C PHE A 154 17.79 -8.29 -4.43
N LEU A 155 16.81 -7.71 -3.75
CA LEU A 155 17.05 -6.94 -2.54
C LEU A 155 17.73 -7.84 -1.49
N PHE A 156 17.16 -8.95 -1.10
CA PHE A 156 17.73 -9.84 -0.08
C PHE A 156 19.19 -10.21 -0.36
N ASN A 157 19.54 -10.44 -1.62
CA ASN A 157 20.89 -10.82 -2.01
C ASN A 157 21.88 -9.66 -2.08
N ASN A 158 21.39 -8.42 -2.04
CA ASN A 158 22.20 -7.22 -2.04
C ASN A 158 22.16 -6.44 -0.71
N HIS A 159 21.73 -7.07 0.39
CA HIS A 159 21.53 -6.41 1.66
C HIS A 159 22.82 -5.77 2.22
N GLU A 160 23.96 -6.44 2.11
CA GLU A 160 25.27 -5.89 2.52
C GLU A 160 25.62 -4.63 1.71
N LYS A 161 25.44 -4.69 0.39
CA LYS A 161 25.72 -3.57 -0.52
C LYS A 161 24.94 -2.31 -0.17
N TYR A 162 23.68 -2.48 0.21
CA TYR A 162 22.80 -1.33 0.50
C TYR A 162 22.69 -1.01 2.01
N GLY A 163 23.22 -1.88 2.88
CA GLY A 163 23.37 -1.62 4.32
C GLY A 163 22.11 -1.82 5.15
N TYR A 164 21.23 -2.77 4.77
CA TYR A 164 20.08 -3.12 5.59
C TYR A 164 20.16 -4.55 6.14
N ASP A 165 19.37 -4.78 7.18
CA ASP A 165 19.25 -6.07 7.84
C ASP A 165 18.20 -6.93 7.14
N PRO A 166 18.57 -8.04 6.48
CA PRO A 166 17.65 -8.91 5.76
C PRO A 166 16.63 -9.62 6.66
N GLU A 167 16.86 -9.66 7.98
CA GLU A 167 15.92 -10.19 8.95
C GLU A 167 14.87 -9.17 9.40
N ARG A 168 14.96 -7.90 8.96
CA ARG A 168 14.07 -6.80 9.33
C ARG A 168 13.47 -6.13 8.09
N VAL A 169 12.69 -6.90 7.33
CA VAL A 169 12.11 -6.45 6.05
C VAL A 169 10.59 -6.42 6.13
N ALA A 170 9.98 -5.31 5.68
CA ALA A 170 8.55 -5.17 5.51
C ALA A 170 8.19 -4.81 4.06
N MET A 171 6.99 -5.20 3.64
CA MET A 171 6.40 -4.80 2.36
C MET A 171 5.16 -3.95 2.58
N ILE A 172 5.00 -2.92 1.77
CA ILE A 172 3.91 -1.95 1.85
C ILE A 172 3.35 -1.70 0.44
N GLY A 173 2.04 -1.71 0.30
CA GLY A 173 1.42 -1.40 -1.00
C GLY A 173 -0.03 -0.96 -0.88
N GLY A 174 -0.50 -0.17 -1.85
CA GLY A 174 -1.88 0.27 -1.92
C GLY A 174 -2.57 -0.22 -3.20
N SER A 175 -3.86 -0.54 -3.12
CA SER A 175 -4.66 -1.00 -4.25
C SER A 175 -4.02 -2.24 -4.91
N ALA A 176 -3.73 -2.18 -6.22
CA ALA A 176 -2.98 -3.23 -6.91
C ALA A 176 -1.64 -3.55 -6.23
N GLY A 177 -0.94 -2.55 -5.67
CA GLY A 177 0.29 -2.75 -4.88
C GLY A 177 0.02 -3.50 -3.58
N GLY A 178 -1.10 -3.21 -2.89
CA GLY A 178 -1.57 -3.95 -1.71
C GLY A 178 -1.78 -5.43 -2.02
N HIS A 179 -2.46 -5.71 -3.13
CA HIS A 179 -2.57 -7.08 -3.66
C HIS A 179 -1.20 -7.74 -3.87
N LEU A 180 -0.27 -7.05 -4.55
CA LEU A 180 1.04 -7.62 -4.87
C LEU A 180 1.89 -7.89 -3.63
N VAL A 181 1.85 -7.02 -2.62
CA VAL A 181 2.57 -7.25 -1.37
C VAL A 181 1.97 -8.39 -0.55
N LEU A 182 0.63 -8.54 -0.55
CA LEU A 182 -0.03 -9.69 0.08
C LEU A 182 0.33 -10.99 -0.65
N MET A 183 0.25 -11.02 -1.98
CA MET A 183 0.64 -12.20 -2.79
C MET A 183 2.09 -12.60 -2.50
N THR A 184 3.02 -11.64 -2.57
CA THR A 184 4.44 -11.90 -2.34
C THR A 184 4.72 -12.32 -0.89
N SER A 185 4.09 -11.68 0.10
CA SER A 185 4.34 -11.98 1.52
C SER A 185 3.72 -13.30 1.98
N TYR A 186 2.61 -13.72 1.37
CA TYR A 186 1.88 -14.92 1.76
C TYR A 186 2.28 -16.17 0.95
N ASP A 187 2.77 -15.98 -0.27
CA ASP A 187 3.23 -17.05 -1.14
C ASP A 187 4.49 -16.62 -1.91
N PHE A 188 5.59 -16.43 -1.17
CA PHE A 188 6.84 -15.96 -1.75
C PHE A 188 7.35 -16.96 -2.80
N LYS A 189 7.27 -16.56 -4.06
CA LYS A 189 7.63 -17.39 -5.21
C LYS A 189 9.14 -17.58 -5.30
N LYS A 190 9.55 -18.74 -5.81
CA LYS A 190 10.94 -18.95 -6.23
C LYS A 190 11.28 -17.98 -7.37
N PRO A 191 12.55 -17.52 -7.46
CA PRO A 191 12.94 -16.63 -8.56
C PRO A 191 12.67 -17.28 -9.91
N ALA A 192 12.13 -16.50 -10.86
CA ALA A 192 11.84 -16.96 -12.22
C ALA A 192 13.10 -17.14 -13.05
N ILE A 193 14.14 -16.38 -12.74
CA ILE A 193 15.46 -16.48 -13.39
C ILE A 193 16.35 -17.30 -12.47
N PRO A 194 17.11 -18.31 -12.99
CA PRO A 194 18.15 -18.96 -12.20
C PRO A 194 19.13 -17.88 -11.72
N LEU A 195 19.05 -17.56 -10.46
CA LEU A 195 20.00 -16.68 -9.81
C LEU A 195 21.33 -17.45 -9.75
N ASP A 196 22.45 -16.75 -9.79
CA ASP A 196 23.78 -17.32 -9.65
C ASP A 196 23.82 -18.33 -8.46
N SER A 197 24.67 -19.33 -8.52
CA SER A 197 24.77 -20.43 -7.54
C SER A 197 24.89 -19.95 -6.08
N THR A 198 25.32 -18.71 -5.84
CA THR A 198 25.32 -18.04 -4.54
C THR A 198 23.92 -17.86 -3.97
N TYR A 199 22.89 -17.77 -4.79
CA TYR A 199 21.48 -17.59 -4.40
C TYR A 199 20.81 -18.89 -3.94
N LEU A 200 21.30 -20.04 -4.38
CA LEU A 200 20.75 -21.34 -3.99
C LEU A 200 21.03 -21.70 -2.53
N ASN A 201 22.05 -21.10 -1.93
CA ASN A 201 22.49 -21.32 -0.56
C ASN A 201 22.08 -20.20 0.41
N SER A 202 21.34 -19.20 -0.05
CA SER A 202 20.86 -18.14 0.83
C SER A 202 19.81 -18.69 1.83
N PRO A 203 19.87 -18.27 3.11
CA PRO A 203 18.83 -18.66 4.07
C PRO A 203 17.45 -18.23 3.55
N PRO A 204 16.37 -18.92 3.95
CA PRO A 204 15.03 -18.54 3.53
C PRO A 204 14.72 -17.15 4.05
N TYR A 205 14.93 -16.15 3.23
CA TYR A 205 14.59 -14.77 3.53
C TYR A 205 13.14 -14.65 3.95
N LYS A 206 12.88 -13.84 4.98
CA LYS A 206 11.55 -13.75 5.57
C LYS A 206 11.08 -12.31 5.62
N ILE A 207 9.92 -12.05 5.01
CA ILE A 207 9.20 -10.79 5.20
C ILE A 207 8.62 -10.81 6.62
N LYS A 208 9.04 -9.85 7.46
CA LYS A 208 8.67 -9.80 8.90
C LYS A 208 7.27 -9.27 9.14
N CYS A 209 6.81 -8.33 8.32
CA CYS A 209 5.44 -7.81 8.38
C CYS A 209 5.03 -7.19 7.03
N VAL A 210 3.74 -7.04 6.84
CA VAL A 210 3.17 -6.49 5.60
C VAL A 210 2.11 -5.43 5.91
N VAL A 211 2.05 -4.39 5.08
CA VAL A 211 1.03 -3.35 5.16
C VAL A 211 0.22 -3.36 3.88
N ASP A 212 -1.06 -3.65 4.03
CA ASP A 212 -2.06 -3.59 2.98
C ASP A 212 -2.90 -2.32 3.10
N ILE A 213 -2.84 -1.49 2.08
CA ILE A 213 -3.63 -0.29 1.97
C ILE A 213 -4.70 -0.54 0.90
N TYR A 214 -5.91 -0.88 1.33
CA TYR A 214 -7.07 -1.17 0.46
C TYR A 214 -6.74 -2.08 -0.73
N GLY A 215 -5.96 -3.14 -0.56
CA GLY A 215 -5.66 -4.12 -1.61
C GLY A 215 -6.78 -5.14 -1.81
N PRO A 216 -7.04 -5.61 -3.05
CA PRO A 216 -7.97 -6.72 -3.26
C PRO A 216 -7.40 -8.04 -2.72
N VAL A 217 -8.26 -8.81 -2.06
CA VAL A 217 -7.90 -10.02 -1.31
C VAL A 217 -8.47 -11.29 -1.93
N ASP A 218 -9.70 -11.24 -2.40
CA ASP A 218 -10.41 -12.38 -2.99
C ASP A 218 -11.01 -11.99 -4.34
N MET A 219 -10.37 -12.47 -5.42
CA MET A 219 -10.77 -12.20 -6.80
C MET A 219 -11.98 -13.04 -7.24
N THR A 220 -12.40 -14.02 -6.42
CA THR A 220 -13.56 -14.86 -6.74
C THR A 220 -14.90 -14.27 -6.28
N THR A 221 -14.88 -13.11 -5.65
CA THR A 221 -16.10 -12.43 -5.21
C THR A 221 -16.91 -11.87 -6.39
N PRO A 222 -18.25 -11.77 -6.29
CA PRO A 222 -19.08 -11.19 -7.35
C PRO A 222 -18.63 -9.78 -7.76
N TYR A 223 -18.11 -9.01 -6.81
CA TYR A 223 -17.50 -7.72 -7.08
C TYR A 223 -16.31 -7.86 -8.04
N ALA A 224 -15.33 -8.68 -7.69
CA ALA A 224 -14.08 -8.80 -8.46
C ALA A 224 -14.30 -9.42 -9.85
N GLN A 225 -15.23 -10.38 -9.96
CA GLN A 225 -15.58 -11.01 -11.24
C GLN A 225 -16.11 -10.02 -12.29
N ASN A 226 -16.72 -8.92 -11.86
CA ASN A 226 -17.32 -7.90 -12.73
C ASN A 226 -16.44 -6.66 -12.92
N GLN A 227 -15.22 -6.65 -12.36
CA GLN A 227 -14.29 -5.52 -12.50
C GLN A 227 -13.39 -5.69 -13.72
N GLU A 228 -13.45 -4.74 -14.65
CA GLU A 228 -12.57 -4.72 -15.84
C GLU A 228 -11.08 -4.71 -15.48
N LEU A 229 -10.71 -4.08 -14.37
CA LEU A 229 -9.34 -4.08 -13.89
C LEU A 229 -8.87 -5.48 -13.54
N VAL A 230 -9.70 -6.27 -12.86
CA VAL A 230 -9.40 -7.66 -12.46
C VAL A 230 -9.38 -8.56 -13.69
N THR A 231 -10.39 -8.49 -14.53
CA THR A 231 -10.45 -9.29 -15.78
C THR A 231 -9.24 -8.99 -16.67
N GLY A 232 -8.89 -7.71 -16.84
CA GLY A 232 -7.72 -7.33 -17.63
C GLY A 232 -6.39 -7.71 -17.00
N PHE A 233 -6.29 -7.78 -15.68
CA PHE A 233 -5.11 -8.27 -14.96
C PHE A 233 -4.94 -9.79 -15.12
N ILE A 234 -6.03 -10.55 -14.99
CA ILE A 234 -6.01 -12.02 -15.13
C ILE A 234 -5.92 -12.43 -16.60
N GLY A 235 -6.43 -11.61 -17.53
CA GLY A 235 -6.44 -11.87 -18.96
C GLY A 235 -7.58 -12.78 -19.45
N HIS A 236 -8.45 -13.24 -18.54
CA HIS A 236 -9.60 -14.09 -18.81
C HIS A 236 -10.80 -13.69 -17.94
N SER A 237 -12.00 -13.96 -18.41
CA SER A 237 -13.18 -13.81 -17.56
C SER A 237 -13.23 -14.90 -16.47
N PHE A 238 -13.95 -14.62 -15.38
CA PHE A 238 -14.13 -15.61 -14.31
C PHE A 238 -14.78 -16.90 -14.81
N LYS A 239 -15.72 -16.78 -15.75
CA LYS A 239 -16.41 -17.95 -16.34
C LYS A 239 -15.46 -18.87 -17.10
N GLU A 240 -14.45 -18.30 -17.78
CA GLU A 240 -13.48 -19.07 -18.57
C GLU A 240 -12.40 -19.70 -17.68
N ARG A 241 -11.90 -18.95 -16.70
CA ARG A 241 -10.75 -19.38 -15.86
C ARG A 241 -10.96 -19.04 -14.38
N PRO A 242 -11.96 -19.65 -13.70
CA PRO A 242 -12.19 -19.43 -12.27
C PRO A 242 -11.00 -19.86 -11.41
N ASP A 243 -10.21 -20.83 -11.89
CA ASP A 243 -8.97 -21.28 -11.26
C ASP A 243 -7.94 -20.15 -11.12
N LEU A 244 -7.72 -19.35 -12.18
CA LEU A 244 -6.77 -18.23 -12.14
C LEU A 244 -7.22 -17.13 -11.17
N TYR A 245 -8.54 -16.88 -11.06
CA TYR A 245 -9.06 -15.91 -10.08
C TYR A 245 -8.75 -16.34 -8.64
N TRP A 246 -8.89 -17.64 -8.36
CA TRP A 246 -8.53 -18.17 -7.05
C TRP A 246 -7.01 -18.15 -6.84
N GLU A 247 -6.23 -18.50 -7.86
CA GLU A 247 -4.76 -18.44 -7.80
C GLU A 247 -4.22 -17.02 -7.60
N ALA A 248 -4.86 -16.03 -8.20
CA ALA A 248 -4.54 -14.62 -8.05
C ALA A 248 -5.07 -14.00 -6.76
N SER A 249 -5.73 -14.76 -5.88
CA SER A 249 -6.30 -14.26 -4.63
C SER A 249 -5.36 -14.47 -3.46
N PRO A 250 -4.91 -13.42 -2.75
CA PRO A 250 -4.22 -13.55 -1.46
C PRO A 250 -4.96 -14.47 -0.48
N ALA A 251 -6.29 -14.49 -0.55
CA ALA A 251 -7.17 -15.34 0.25
C ALA A 251 -6.86 -16.85 0.13
N LYS A 252 -6.33 -17.30 -1.01
CA LYS A 252 -5.90 -18.70 -1.25
C LYS A 252 -4.76 -19.12 -0.33
N TYR A 253 -3.87 -18.19 -0.01
CA TYR A 253 -2.59 -18.48 0.64
C TYR A 253 -2.62 -18.21 2.15
N LEU A 254 -3.79 -17.89 2.68
CA LEU A 254 -3.98 -17.67 4.11
C LEU A 254 -3.77 -18.96 4.91
N ARG A 255 -2.82 -18.90 5.87
CA ARG A 255 -2.44 -20.00 6.74
C ARG A 255 -1.86 -19.46 8.06
N GLN A 256 -1.68 -20.33 9.04
CA GLN A 256 -0.94 -19.98 10.26
C GLN A 256 0.52 -19.63 9.94
N GLY A 257 1.13 -18.80 10.77
CA GLY A 257 2.54 -18.41 10.66
C GLY A 257 2.85 -17.39 9.56
N LEU A 258 1.82 -16.78 8.94
CA LEU A 258 2.00 -15.64 8.06
C LEU A 258 2.56 -14.43 8.82
N PRO A 259 3.22 -13.49 8.11
CA PRO A 259 3.71 -12.27 8.74
C PRO A 259 2.56 -11.43 9.32
N PRO A 260 2.80 -10.75 10.46
CA PRO A 260 1.88 -9.73 10.96
C PRO A 260 1.43 -8.77 9.87
N THR A 261 0.13 -8.48 9.82
CA THR A 261 -0.47 -7.69 8.74
C THR A 261 -1.19 -6.47 9.28
N LEU A 262 -0.81 -5.29 8.77
CA LEU A 262 -1.48 -4.02 9.01
C LEU A 262 -2.38 -3.69 7.82
N ILE A 263 -3.65 -3.37 8.08
CA ILE A 263 -4.66 -3.14 7.04
C ILE A 263 -5.26 -1.75 7.21
N PHE A 264 -5.36 -1.00 6.10
CA PHE A 264 -6.07 0.26 6.04
C PHE A 264 -7.16 0.21 4.98
N GLN A 265 -8.37 0.73 5.31
CA GLN A 265 -9.49 0.73 4.38
C GLN A 265 -10.37 1.97 4.58
N GLY A 266 -10.69 2.66 3.50
CA GLY A 266 -11.70 3.71 3.47
C GLY A 266 -13.10 3.11 3.48
N THR A 267 -14.02 3.63 4.32
CA THR A 267 -15.36 3.01 4.42
C THR A 267 -16.30 3.42 3.28
N SER A 268 -15.94 4.41 2.48
CA SER A 268 -16.67 4.83 1.26
C SER A 268 -15.93 4.49 -0.02
N ASP A 269 -15.06 3.47 0.03
CA ASP A 269 -14.35 2.99 -1.15
C ASP A 269 -15.31 2.29 -2.10
N ASN A 270 -15.60 2.95 -3.23
CA ASN A 270 -16.49 2.45 -4.27
C ASN A 270 -15.76 1.63 -5.33
N LEU A 271 -14.42 1.72 -5.38
CA LEU A 271 -13.59 0.95 -6.30
C LEU A 271 -13.23 -0.42 -5.73
N LEU A 272 -12.99 -0.50 -4.43
CA LEU A 272 -12.68 -1.73 -3.73
C LEU A 272 -13.51 -1.82 -2.44
N PRO A 273 -14.53 -2.67 -2.39
CA PRO A 273 -15.45 -2.69 -1.26
C PRO A 273 -14.73 -3.11 0.03
N GLN A 274 -15.09 -2.46 1.13
CA GLN A 274 -14.57 -2.71 2.48
C GLN A 274 -14.59 -4.20 2.87
N SER A 275 -15.54 -4.98 2.31
CA SER A 275 -15.66 -6.42 2.56
C SER A 275 -14.41 -7.23 2.21
N GLN A 276 -13.55 -6.73 1.32
CA GLN A 276 -12.26 -7.36 1.00
C GLN A 276 -11.34 -7.34 2.23
N SER A 277 -11.13 -6.16 2.80
CA SER A 277 -10.33 -5.98 4.03
C SER A 277 -10.98 -6.60 5.26
N ASP A 278 -12.32 -6.53 5.39
CA ASP A 278 -13.06 -7.20 6.48
C ASP A 278 -12.84 -8.71 6.44
N THR A 279 -12.87 -9.30 5.24
CA THR A 279 -12.62 -10.73 5.04
C THR A 279 -11.19 -11.11 5.39
N LEU A 280 -10.21 -10.32 4.95
CA LEU A 280 -8.80 -10.53 5.29
C LEU A 280 -8.61 -10.55 6.80
N LYS A 281 -9.07 -9.49 7.49
CA LYS A 281 -8.96 -9.38 8.95
C LYS A 281 -9.59 -10.58 9.67
N ALA A 282 -10.84 -10.92 9.31
CA ALA A 282 -11.55 -12.04 9.95
C ALA A 282 -10.86 -13.39 9.73
N ARG A 283 -10.24 -13.61 8.57
CA ARG A 283 -9.49 -14.87 8.30
C ARG A 283 -8.16 -14.89 9.03
N LEU A 284 -7.41 -13.77 9.09
CA LEU A 284 -6.17 -13.68 9.85
C LEU A 284 -6.40 -13.93 11.34
N ASP A 285 -7.48 -13.38 11.92
CA ASP A 285 -7.85 -13.60 13.32
C ASP A 285 -8.13 -15.08 13.62
N ARG A 286 -8.90 -15.76 12.75
CA ARG A 286 -9.18 -17.20 12.90
C ARG A 286 -7.91 -18.06 12.83
N LEU A 287 -6.92 -17.62 12.09
CA LEU A 287 -5.63 -18.30 11.94
C LEU A 287 -4.63 -17.96 13.04
N GLY A 288 -4.98 -17.04 13.96
CA GLY A 288 -4.08 -16.55 14.99
C GLY A 288 -2.90 -15.74 14.44
N VAL A 289 -3.02 -15.19 13.22
CA VAL A 289 -2.02 -14.31 12.63
C VAL A 289 -2.20 -12.90 13.20
N PRO A 290 -1.17 -12.29 13.82
CA PRO A 290 -1.27 -10.94 14.35
C PRO A 290 -1.67 -9.96 13.25
N SER A 291 -2.75 -9.20 13.49
CA SER A 291 -3.21 -8.22 12.49
C SER A 291 -3.86 -7.01 13.15
N GLU A 292 -3.59 -5.84 12.58
CA GLU A 292 -4.21 -4.58 12.95
C GLU A 292 -5.01 -4.05 11.76
N TYR A 293 -6.20 -3.50 12.02
CA TYR A 293 -7.09 -3.02 10.97
C TYR A 293 -7.66 -1.66 11.34
N TYR A 294 -7.39 -0.68 10.50
CA TYR A 294 -7.85 0.69 10.67
C TYR A 294 -8.82 1.06 9.54
N LYS A 295 -10.09 1.26 9.91
CA LYS A 295 -11.12 1.81 9.03
C LYS A 295 -11.07 3.33 9.10
N LEU A 296 -10.98 3.98 7.95
CA LEU A 296 -11.01 5.43 7.85
C LEU A 296 -12.42 5.85 7.40
N PRO A 297 -13.21 6.45 8.32
CA PRO A 297 -14.62 6.73 8.05
C PRO A 297 -14.80 7.70 6.89
N LEU A 298 -15.70 7.34 5.98
CA LEU A 298 -16.13 8.11 4.81
C LEU A 298 -15.04 8.35 3.75
N TRP A 299 -13.80 7.89 3.95
CA TRP A 299 -12.76 8.04 2.94
C TRP A 299 -13.00 7.11 1.76
N PRO A 300 -12.81 7.62 0.51
CA PRO A 300 -12.88 6.83 -0.71
C PRO A 300 -11.59 6.05 -0.96
N HIS A 301 -11.49 5.39 -2.11
CA HIS A 301 -10.24 4.81 -2.62
C HIS A 301 -9.14 5.87 -2.78
N ALA A 302 -7.87 5.47 -2.66
CA ALA A 302 -6.71 6.37 -2.71
C ALA A 302 -6.73 7.49 -1.65
N MET A 303 -7.28 7.23 -0.48
CA MET A 303 -7.37 8.18 0.62
C MET A 303 -6.03 8.72 1.09
N ASP A 304 -4.95 8.00 0.86
CA ASP A 304 -3.58 8.35 1.23
C ASP A 304 -2.99 9.54 0.45
N ILE A 305 -3.68 9.99 -0.60
CA ILE A 305 -3.32 11.25 -1.28
C ILE A 305 -3.75 12.49 -0.48
N ALA A 306 -4.67 12.36 0.47
CA ALA A 306 -5.06 13.45 1.37
C ALA A 306 -4.15 13.47 2.61
N GLN A 307 -3.79 14.68 3.07
CA GLN A 307 -2.79 14.87 4.12
C GLN A 307 -3.17 14.21 5.45
N ARG A 308 -4.43 14.34 5.89
CA ARG A 308 -4.86 13.79 7.19
C ARG A 308 -4.80 12.26 7.23
N PRO A 309 -5.38 11.51 6.28
CA PRO A 309 -5.22 10.06 6.28
C PRO A 309 -3.77 9.62 6.05
N ASN A 310 -3.01 10.30 5.19
CA ASN A 310 -1.61 10.00 4.97
C ASN A 310 -0.80 10.05 6.28
N GLN A 311 -0.88 11.16 7.02
CA GLN A 311 -0.19 11.33 8.30
C GLN A 311 -0.65 10.31 9.36
N TYR A 312 -1.96 10.04 9.44
CA TYR A 312 -2.50 9.03 10.34
C TYR A 312 -1.96 7.64 10.03
N MET A 313 -1.97 7.25 8.74
CA MET A 313 -1.47 5.95 8.30
C MET A 313 0.02 5.82 8.56
N GLN A 314 0.83 6.85 8.26
CA GLN A 314 2.26 6.85 8.58
C GLN A 314 2.53 6.68 10.08
N LYS A 315 1.74 7.32 10.94
CA LYS A 315 1.85 7.16 12.41
C LYS A 315 1.59 5.71 12.83
N LYS A 316 0.52 5.08 12.29
CA LYS A 316 0.18 3.68 12.58
C LYS A 316 1.20 2.71 12.02
N MET A 317 1.69 2.93 10.79
CA MET A 317 2.77 2.16 10.20
C MET A 317 4.04 2.23 11.05
N ASN A 318 4.42 3.43 11.51
CA ASN A 318 5.62 3.58 12.34
C ASN A 318 5.53 2.76 13.63
N ALA A 319 4.41 2.84 14.34
CA ALA A 319 4.17 2.04 15.55
C ALA A 319 4.21 0.52 15.25
N PHE A 320 3.67 0.10 14.11
CA PHE A 320 3.68 -1.28 13.67
C PHE A 320 5.10 -1.75 13.33
N PHE A 321 5.90 -0.95 12.62
CA PHE A 321 7.29 -1.28 12.31
C PHE A 321 8.17 -1.30 13.57
N GLU A 322 7.95 -0.40 14.52
CA GLU A 322 8.65 -0.45 15.81
C GLU A 322 8.39 -1.74 16.57
N LYS A 323 7.19 -2.29 16.48
CA LYS A 323 6.82 -3.54 17.14
C LYS A 323 7.41 -4.77 16.46
N TYR A 324 7.56 -4.77 15.14
CA TYR A 324 7.90 -5.99 14.39
C TYR A 324 9.28 -5.96 13.71
N LEU A 325 9.91 -4.78 13.56
CA LEU A 325 11.21 -4.62 12.91
C LEU A 325 12.31 -4.12 13.87
N LYS A 326 11.98 -3.72 15.05
CA LYS A 326 12.92 -3.38 16.13
C LYS A 326 12.89 -4.45 17.23
#